data_4f74c773fbefcf996c5d2549c291e9bd
#
_entry.id   4f74c773fbefcf996c5d2549c291e9bd
#
_cell.length_a   1.000
_cell.length_b   1.000
_cell.length_c   1.000
_cell.angle_alpha   90.00
_cell.angle_beta   90.00
_cell.angle_gamma   90.00
#
_symmetry.space_group_name_H-M   'P 1'
#
loop_
_entity.id
_entity.type
_entity.pdbx_description
1 polymer ?
#
loop_
_entity_poly.entity_id
_entity_poly.type
_entity_poly.pdbx_seq_one_letter_code
_entity_poly.pdbx_strand_id
1 'polypeptide(L)'
;MDLTIVKTPPESLYEENLVLAVYADERPPKGYSGLVDWRLNGLLSTEIARGRISAVFGEKVILPHPERIAVKRLILFGLGPISEATQGRLYEAGCRIVETMSDLLSRSFAVNIPTAAKPRLSVQEAAEAMLWGYLETGSADGKAFEGLRICVQDNHEGETAAAFERMKTLREKLLTAPSAAPGGPAEAVT
;
A
#
# COMPACT_ATOMS: atom_id res chain seq x y z
N MET A 1 -5.20 -2.48 14.82
CA MET A 1 -4.74 -1.55 13.78
C MET A 1 -5.92 -0.68 13.39
N ASP A 2 -5.78 0.63 13.59
CA ASP A 2 -6.75 1.63 13.11
C ASP A 2 -6.44 1.92 11.64
N LEU A 3 -7.43 1.77 10.74
CA LEU A 3 -7.27 2.01 9.31
C LEU A 3 -8.22 3.12 8.89
N THR A 4 -7.66 4.19 8.34
CA THR A 4 -8.41 5.40 7.93
C THR A 4 -8.08 5.78 6.49
N ILE A 5 -9.09 6.20 5.73
CA ILE A 5 -8.91 6.82 4.41
C ILE A 5 -8.82 8.32 4.61
N VAL A 6 -7.79 8.94 4.04
CA VAL A 6 -7.55 10.37 4.18
C VAL A 6 -7.36 11.04 2.82
N LYS A 7 -7.96 12.22 2.66
CA LYS A 7 -7.79 13.10 1.49
C LYS A 7 -6.86 14.27 1.79
N THR A 8 -6.12 14.17 2.88
CA THR A 8 -5.21 15.21 3.31
C THR A 8 -4.17 15.48 2.24
N PRO A 9 -4.02 16.72 1.76
CA PRO A 9 -2.98 17.05 0.80
C PRO A 9 -1.59 16.84 1.40
N PRO A 10 -0.57 16.51 0.59
CA PRO A 10 0.75 16.10 1.09
C PRO A 10 1.40 17.07 2.06
N GLU A 11 1.20 18.39 1.87
CA GLU A 11 1.72 19.43 2.75
C GLU A 11 1.07 19.50 4.12
N SER A 12 -0.11 18.95 4.27
CA SER A 12 -0.89 18.91 5.52
C SER A 12 -0.93 17.52 6.15
N LEU A 13 -0.25 16.55 5.55
CA LEU A 13 -0.16 15.20 6.08
C LEU A 13 0.96 15.11 7.12
N TYR A 14 0.57 15.13 8.40
CA TYR A 14 1.52 15.00 9.52
C TYR A 14 1.68 13.53 9.89
N GLU A 15 2.72 12.89 9.34
CA GLU A 15 3.03 11.49 9.60
C GLU A 15 4.52 11.27 9.81
N GLU A 16 4.88 10.20 10.50
CA GLU A 16 6.27 9.81 10.57
C GLU A 16 6.77 9.28 9.22
N ASN A 17 5.98 8.39 8.61
CA ASN A 17 6.33 7.74 7.36
C ASN A 17 5.19 7.87 6.35
N LEU A 18 5.54 8.26 5.12
CA LEU A 18 4.68 8.19 3.95
C LEU A 18 5.29 7.24 2.94
N VAL A 19 4.57 6.18 2.60
CA VAL A 19 4.97 5.24 1.56
C VAL A 19 4.25 5.62 0.27
N LEU A 20 4.99 5.74 -0.83
CA LEU A 20 4.47 5.91 -2.17
C LEU A 20 4.75 4.67 -3.00
N ALA A 21 3.71 3.90 -3.29
CA ALA A 21 3.75 2.81 -4.24
C ALA A 21 3.67 3.37 -5.66
N VAL A 22 4.71 3.14 -6.47
CA VAL A 22 4.88 3.75 -7.79
C VAL A 22 5.21 2.71 -8.87
N TYR A 23 4.63 2.87 -10.06
CA TYR A 23 4.95 2.03 -11.22
C TYR A 23 6.22 2.52 -11.92
N ALA A 24 7.00 1.57 -12.46
CA ALA A 24 8.27 1.86 -13.12
C ALA A 24 8.12 2.62 -14.45
N ASP A 25 7.01 2.42 -15.13
CA ASP A 25 6.70 2.97 -16.46
C ASP A 25 5.66 4.09 -16.45
N GLU A 26 5.12 4.49 -15.28
CA GLU A 26 4.26 5.66 -15.14
C GLU A 26 5.08 6.93 -14.89
N ARG A 27 5.30 7.71 -15.94
CA ARG A 27 6.13 8.93 -15.91
C ARG A 27 5.40 10.11 -16.52
N PRO A 28 5.16 11.19 -15.76
CA PRO A 28 5.38 11.35 -14.31
C PRO A 28 4.44 10.49 -13.48
N PRO A 29 4.75 10.26 -12.20
CA PRO A 29 3.86 9.55 -11.28
C PRO A 29 2.45 10.15 -11.27
N LYS A 30 1.43 9.31 -11.07
CA LYS A 30 0.03 9.74 -11.05
C LYS A 30 -0.58 9.62 -9.66
N GLY A 31 -1.81 10.09 -9.55
CA GLY A 31 -2.56 10.03 -8.30
C GLY A 31 -1.85 10.78 -7.16
N TYR A 32 -1.96 10.25 -5.97
CA TYR A 32 -1.36 10.87 -4.78
C TYR A 32 0.17 11.00 -4.91
N SER A 33 0.85 10.03 -5.53
CA SER A 33 2.30 10.12 -5.82
C SER A 33 2.63 11.31 -6.72
N GLY A 34 1.77 11.62 -7.68
CA GLY A 34 1.92 12.80 -8.54
C GLY A 34 1.74 14.11 -7.78
N LEU A 35 0.81 14.16 -6.80
CA LEU A 35 0.64 15.33 -5.92
C LEU A 35 1.88 15.55 -5.06
N VAL A 36 2.44 14.48 -4.50
CA VAL A 36 3.69 14.55 -3.72
C VAL A 36 4.85 15.02 -4.59
N ASP A 37 4.99 14.46 -5.80
CA ASP A 37 6.04 14.88 -6.74
C ASP A 37 5.93 16.36 -7.11
N TRP A 38 4.72 16.83 -7.41
CA TRP A 38 4.47 18.25 -7.68
C TRP A 38 4.86 19.12 -6.48
N ARG A 39 4.51 18.69 -5.27
CA ARG A 39 4.84 19.44 -4.05
C ARG A 39 6.34 19.48 -3.79
N LEU A 40 7.06 18.43 -4.18
CA LEU A 40 8.53 18.35 -4.14
C LEU A 40 9.23 18.97 -5.36
N ASN A 41 8.53 19.78 -6.17
CA ASN A 41 9.05 20.40 -7.40
C ASN A 41 9.58 19.40 -8.44
N GLY A 42 8.93 18.26 -8.62
CA GLY A 42 9.31 17.24 -9.58
C GLY A 42 10.57 16.45 -9.18
N LEU A 43 10.87 16.39 -7.88
CA LEU A 43 12.03 15.64 -7.39
C LEU A 43 11.97 14.18 -7.79
N LEU A 44 10.82 13.52 -7.57
CA LEU A 44 10.65 12.09 -7.88
C LEU A 44 10.78 11.85 -9.38
N SER A 45 10.07 12.63 -10.19
CA SER A 45 10.16 12.59 -11.65
C SER A 45 11.60 12.81 -12.15
N THR A 46 12.33 13.73 -11.54
CA THR A 46 13.73 14.02 -11.87
C THR A 46 14.64 12.83 -11.55
N GLU A 47 14.50 12.23 -10.38
CA GLU A 47 15.32 11.09 -9.94
C GLU A 47 15.02 9.82 -10.76
N ILE A 48 13.74 9.61 -11.13
CA ILE A 48 13.32 8.55 -12.04
C ILE A 48 13.93 8.80 -13.44
N ALA A 49 13.83 10.01 -13.97
CA ALA A 49 14.39 10.34 -15.28
C ALA A 49 15.92 10.16 -15.35
N ARG A 50 16.62 10.40 -14.23
CA ARG A 50 18.06 10.19 -14.09
C ARG A 50 18.46 8.72 -13.84
N GLY A 51 17.50 7.83 -13.73
CA GLY A 51 17.73 6.40 -13.46
C GLY A 51 18.21 6.09 -12.04
N ARG A 52 18.11 7.06 -11.10
CA ARG A 52 18.44 6.82 -9.69
C ARG A 52 17.31 6.14 -8.92
N ILE A 53 16.11 6.19 -9.45
CA ILE A 53 14.94 5.44 -9.00
C ILE A 53 14.43 4.66 -10.20
N SER A 54 14.45 3.35 -10.11
CA SER A 54 14.00 2.46 -11.20
C SER A 54 12.55 2.04 -11.04
N ALA A 55 12.05 2.06 -9.80
CA ALA A 55 10.74 1.58 -9.38
C ALA A 55 10.46 0.12 -9.80
N VAL A 56 11.51 -0.69 -9.99
CA VAL A 56 11.34 -2.14 -10.16
C VAL A 56 10.66 -2.74 -8.93
N PHE A 57 10.00 -3.86 -9.09
CA PHE A 57 9.22 -4.44 -8.00
C PHE A 57 10.08 -4.73 -6.76
N GLY A 58 9.66 -4.16 -5.63
CA GLY A 58 10.34 -4.31 -4.36
C GLY A 58 11.52 -3.37 -4.12
N GLU A 59 11.87 -2.49 -5.08
CA GLU A 59 12.83 -1.41 -4.83
C GLU A 59 12.29 -0.48 -3.75
N LYS A 60 13.15 -0.11 -2.81
CA LYS A 60 12.83 0.79 -1.71
C LYS A 60 13.82 1.94 -1.71
N VAL A 61 13.31 3.17 -1.82
CA VAL A 61 14.12 4.38 -1.75
C VAL A 61 13.60 5.24 -0.62
N ILE A 62 14.45 5.58 0.33
CA ILE A 62 14.09 6.39 1.49
C ILE A 62 14.66 7.80 1.32
N LEU A 63 13.79 8.80 1.36
CA LEU A 63 14.15 10.21 1.41
C LEU A 63 13.86 10.73 2.84
N PRO A 64 14.88 10.97 3.64
CA PRO A 64 14.70 11.50 4.98
C PRO A 64 14.39 13.00 4.92
N HIS A 65 13.48 13.46 5.78
CA HIS A 65 13.11 14.87 5.95
C HIS A 65 12.87 15.60 4.61
N PRO A 66 11.94 15.10 3.76
CA PRO A 66 11.64 15.76 2.51
C PRO A 66 11.10 17.16 2.79
N GLU A 67 11.62 18.16 2.07
CA GLU A 67 11.12 19.53 2.18
C GLU A 67 9.67 19.62 1.71
N ARG A 68 8.92 20.62 2.22
CA ARG A 68 7.55 20.99 1.79
C ARG A 68 6.44 19.99 2.06
N ILE A 69 6.74 18.87 2.67
CA ILE A 69 5.74 17.93 3.21
C ILE A 69 6.09 17.58 4.65
N ALA A 70 5.07 17.37 5.47
CA ALA A 70 5.25 17.27 6.93
C ALA A 70 5.42 15.80 7.37
N VAL A 71 6.28 15.04 6.67
CA VAL A 71 6.64 13.66 7.04
C VAL A 71 8.13 13.57 7.38
N LYS A 72 8.48 12.70 8.30
CA LYS A 72 9.91 12.51 8.63
C LYS A 72 10.64 11.68 7.56
N ARG A 73 9.96 10.71 6.97
CA ARG A 73 10.51 9.82 5.94
C ARG A 73 9.49 9.63 4.82
N LEU A 74 9.92 9.88 3.59
CA LEU A 74 9.21 9.50 2.38
C LEU A 74 9.86 8.24 1.83
N ILE A 75 9.09 7.18 1.69
CA ILE A 75 9.55 5.89 1.19
C ILE A 75 8.87 5.62 -0.15
N LEU A 76 9.67 5.46 -1.20
CA LEU A 76 9.18 4.97 -2.49
C LEU A 76 9.28 3.46 -2.51
N PHE A 77 8.18 2.81 -2.87
CA PHE A 77 8.12 1.37 -3.09
C PHE A 77 7.81 1.08 -4.55
N GLY A 78 8.72 0.42 -5.25
CA GLY A 78 8.58 0.07 -6.65
C GLY A 78 7.59 -1.07 -6.88
N LEU A 79 6.65 -0.88 -7.80
CA LEU A 79 5.66 -1.89 -8.19
C LEU A 79 6.04 -2.65 -9.47
N GLY A 80 7.13 -2.23 -10.14
CA GLY A 80 7.46 -2.72 -11.48
C GLY A 80 6.57 -2.11 -12.56
N PRO A 81 6.58 -2.64 -13.79
CA PRO A 81 5.80 -2.11 -14.89
C PRO A 81 4.28 -2.38 -14.71
N ILE A 82 3.44 -1.47 -15.22
CA ILE A 82 1.97 -1.58 -15.16
C ILE A 82 1.49 -2.88 -15.81
N SER A 83 2.16 -3.34 -16.87
CA SER A 83 1.82 -4.59 -17.57
C SER A 83 1.91 -5.84 -16.68
N GLU A 84 2.68 -5.79 -15.61
CA GLU A 84 2.82 -6.87 -14.63
C GLU A 84 1.92 -6.69 -13.40
N ALA A 85 1.14 -5.61 -13.32
CA ALA A 85 0.24 -5.37 -12.22
C ALA A 85 -0.88 -6.41 -12.19
N THR A 86 -0.89 -7.25 -11.18
CA THR A 86 -1.93 -8.23 -10.87
C THR A 86 -2.36 -8.06 -9.41
N GLN A 87 -3.53 -8.55 -9.05
CA GLN A 87 -3.97 -8.53 -7.65
C GLN A 87 -2.96 -9.24 -6.74
N GLY A 88 -2.42 -10.40 -7.15
CA GLY A 88 -1.40 -11.12 -6.39
C GLY A 88 -0.12 -10.30 -6.19
N ARG A 89 0.31 -9.54 -7.21
CA ARG A 89 1.50 -8.69 -7.11
C ARG A 89 1.28 -7.48 -6.20
N LEU A 90 0.09 -6.88 -6.24
CA LEU A 90 -0.25 -5.79 -5.34
C LEU A 90 -0.48 -6.26 -3.90
N TYR A 91 -1.04 -7.44 -3.70
CA TYR A 91 -1.08 -8.10 -2.39
C TYR A 91 0.34 -8.29 -1.82
N GLU A 92 1.25 -8.86 -2.60
CA GLU A 92 2.64 -9.04 -2.22
C GLU A 92 3.33 -7.71 -1.90
N ALA A 93 3.05 -6.66 -2.69
CA ALA A 93 3.54 -5.31 -2.40
C ALA A 93 3.03 -4.81 -1.03
N GLY A 94 1.75 -5.05 -0.72
CA GLY A 94 1.18 -4.74 0.59
C GLY A 94 1.91 -5.42 1.74
N CYS A 95 2.16 -6.73 1.62
CA CYS A 95 2.94 -7.50 2.61
C CYS A 95 4.34 -6.90 2.81
N ARG A 96 5.07 -6.68 1.74
CA ARG A 96 6.45 -6.16 1.78
C ARG A 96 6.55 -4.74 2.30
N ILE A 97 5.53 -3.91 2.08
CA ILE A 97 5.46 -2.56 2.68
C ILE A 97 5.33 -2.67 4.20
N VAL A 98 4.45 -3.53 4.70
CA VAL A 98 4.29 -3.76 6.16
C VAL A 98 5.57 -4.29 6.79
N GLU A 99 6.22 -5.28 6.17
CA GLU A 99 7.53 -5.78 6.61
C GLU A 99 8.56 -4.65 6.70
N THR A 100 8.62 -3.78 5.66
CA THR A 100 9.53 -2.64 5.63
C THR A 100 9.25 -1.65 6.77
N MET A 101 7.97 -1.40 7.07
CA MET A 101 7.61 -0.51 8.17
C MET A 101 7.92 -1.14 9.53
N SER A 102 7.77 -2.45 9.67
CA SER A 102 8.20 -3.21 10.86
C SER A 102 9.70 -3.12 11.08
N ASP A 103 10.51 -3.29 10.03
CA ASP A 103 11.97 -3.17 10.10
C ASP A 103 12.41 -1.76 10.49
N LEU A 104 11.66 -0.74 10.08
CA LEU A 104 11.87 0.65 10.46
C LEU A 104 11.33 0.99 11.85
N LEU A 105 10.80 0.02 12.59
CA LEU A 105 10.16 0.18 13.89
C LEU A 105 9.03 1.23 13.88
N SER A 106 8.36 1.36 12.75
CA SER A 106 7.24 2.30 12.58
C SER A 106 5.99 1.74 13.25
N ARG A 107 5.31 2.56 14.04
CA ARG A 107 4.02 2.18 14.69
C ARG A 107 2.81 2.61 13.87
N SER A 108 2.98 3.63 13.03
CA SER A 108 1.95 4.10 12.08
C SER A 108 2.61 4.63 10.81
N PHE A 109 1.88 4.58 9.72
CA PHE A 109 2.33 5.16 8.45
C PHE A 109 1.15 5.49 7.54
N ALA A 110 1.42 6.38 6.59
CA ALA A 110 0.52 6.66 5.49
C ALA A 110 1.00 5.97 4.21
N VAL A 111 0.08 5.59 3.34
CA VAL A 111 0.39 4.98 2.04
C VAL A 111 -0.64 5.38 1.00
N ASN A 112 -0.25 5.54 -0.26
CA ASN A 112 -1.18 5.77 -1.35
C ASN A 112 -1.70 4.46 -1.94
N ILE A 113 -2.87 4.53 -2.61
CA ILE A 113 -3.26 3.52 -3.59
C ILE A 113 -2.64 3.90 -4.92
N PRO A 114 -1.89 2.99 -5.58
CA PRO A 114 -1.24 3.30 -6.84
C PRO A 114 -2.27 3.52 -7.96
N THR A 115 -2.04 4.54 -8.75
CA THR A 115 -2.84 4.86 -9.94
C THR A 115 -1.94 5.04 -11.15
N ALA A 116 -2.49 4.83 -12.33
CA ALA A 116 -1.80 4.99 -13.60
C ALA A 116 -2.73 5.62 -14.66
N ALA A 117 -2.17 6.23 -15.69
CA ALA A 117 -2.96 6.79 -16.79
C ALA A 117 -3.72 5.71 -17.58
N LYS A 118 -3.16 4.51 -17.68
CA LYS A 118 -3.77 3.33 -18.31
C LYS A 118 -3.64 2.14 -17.37
N PRO A 119 -4.45 2.10 -16.30
CA PRO A 119 -4.32 1.06 -15.29
C PRO A 119 -4.76 -0.30 -15.84
N ARG A 120 -4.12 -1.36 -15.37
CA ARG A 120 -4.53 -2.74 -15.65
C ARG A 120 -5.61 -3.22 -14.67
N LEU A 121 -5.61 -2.67 -13.46
CA LEU A 121 -6.58 -2.91 -12.40
C LEU A 121 -7.30 -1.61 -12.10
N SER A 122 -8.57 -1.69 -11.76
CA SER A 122 -9.30 -0.54 -11.19
C SER A 122 -8.67 -0.12 -9.86
N VAL A 123 -8.95 1.10 -9.44
CA VAL A 123 -8.48 1.59 -8.12
C VAL A 123 -9.04 0.73 -7.00
N GLN A 124 -10.28 0.26 -7.13
CA GLN A 124 -10.89 -0.65 -6.17
C GLN A 124 -10.13 -1.97 -6.07
N GLU A 125 -9.84 -2.64 -7.19
CA GLU A 125 -9.09 -3.90 -7.21
C GLU A 125 -7.67 -3.74 -6.66
N ALA A 126 -7.01 -2.63 -6.98
CA ALA A 126 -5.68 -2.32 -6.46
C ALA A 126 -5.71 -2.09 -4.94
N ALA A 127 -6.72 -1.34 -4.46
CA ALA A 127 -6.92 -1.10 -3.04
C ALA A 127 -7.23 -2.40 -2.29
N GLU A 128 -8.17 -3.22 -2.78
CA GLU A 128 -8.51 -4.51 -2.18
C GLU A 128 -7.28 -5.40 -2.01
N ALA A 129 -6.47 -5.55 -3.07
CA ALA A 129 -5.28 -6.38 -3.04
C ALA A 129 -4.24 -5.90 -2.03
N MET A 130 -3.91 -4.60 -2.05
CA MET A 130 -2.91 -4.03 -1.14
C MET A 130 -3.41 -4.04 0.32
N LEU A 131 -4.66 -3.68 0.57
CA LEU A 131 -5.26 -3.71 1.91
C LEU A 131 -5.23 -5.10 2.52
N TRP A 132 -5.48 -6.14 1.69
CA TRP A 132 -5.38 -7.52 2.15
C TRP A 132 -3.97 -7.86 2.64
N GLY A 133 -2.94 -7.51 1.86
CA GLY A 133 -1.54 -7.68 2.26
C GLY A 133 -1.21 -6.95 3.56
N TYR A 134 -1.69 -5.71 3.73
CA TYR A 134 -1.48 -4.93 4.95
C TYR A 134 -2.13 -5.58 6.18
N LEU A 135 -3.37 -6.05 6.04
CA LEU A 135 -4.13 -6.62 7.15
C LEU A 135 -3.58 -7.98 7.57
N GLU A 136 -3.22 -8.83 6.62
CA GLU A 136 -2.71 -10.16 6.90
C GLU A 136 -1.33 -10.10 7.56
N THR A 137 -0.39 -9.41 6.96
CA THR A 137 0.98 -9.27 7.49
C THR A 137 1.01 -8.49 8.80
N GLY A 138 0.24 -7.40 8.90
CA GLY A 138 0.17 -6.58 10.12
C GLY A 138 -0.49 -7.29 11.30
N SER A 139 -1.18 -8.40 11.07
CA SER A 139 -1.80 -9.21 12.12
C SER A 139 -0.94 -10.40 12.56
N ALA A 140 -0.03 -10.87 11.69
CA ALA A 140 0.74 -12.10 11.91
C ALA A 140 1.87 -11.96 12.95
N ASP A 141 2.52 -10.80 13.00
CA ASP A 141 3.76 -10.63 13.78
C ASP A 141 3.55 -10.19 15.25
N GLY A 142 2.31 -10.11 15.74
CA GLY A 142 2.04 -9.62 17.10
C GLY A 142 2.46 -8.15 17.34
N LYS A 143 3.07 -7.51 16.34
CA LYS A 143 3.42 -6.08 16.32
C LYS A 143 2.34 -5.31 15.58
N ALA A 144 1.14 -5.27 16.16
CA ALA A 144 0.04 -4.53 15.57
C ALA A 144 0.45 -3.07 15.34
N PHE A 145 0.43 -2.62 14.08
CA PHE A 145 0.51 -1.20 13.78
C PHE A 145 -0.63 -0.47 14.49
N GLU A 146 -0.35 0.68 15.07
CA GLU A 146 -1.36 1.49 15.73
C GLU A 146 -2.30 2.11 14.70
N GLY A 147 -1.73 2.63 13.59
CA GLY A 147 -2.51 3.29 12.54
C GLY A 147 -1.94 3.09 11.13
N LEU A 148 -2.85 2.92 10.19
CA LEU A 148 -2.57 2.93 8.75
C LEU A 148 -3.50 3.95 8.06
N ARG A 149 -2.93 4.97 7.42
CA ARG A 149 -3.67 5.96 6.65
C ARG A 149 -3.52 5.73 5.16
N ILE A 150 -4.64 5.52 4.49
CA ILE A 150 -4.69 5.35 3.04
C ILE A 150 -4.94 6.72 2.40
N CYS A 151 -3.90 7.26 1.75
CA CYS A 151 -3.97 8.54 1.07
C CYS A 151 -4.58 8.38 -0.32
N VAL A 152 -5.65 9.09 -0.59
CA VAL A 152 -6.36 9.06 -1.87
C VAL A 152 -6.60 10.47 -2.40
N GLN A 153 -6.81 10.57 -3.72
CA GLN A 153 -7.38 11.77 -4.34
C GLN A 153 -8.90 11.71 -4.25
N ASP A 154 -9.57 12.86 -4.30
CA ASP A 154 -11.03 12.97 -4.17
C ASP A 154 -11.79 12.08 -5.14
N ASN A 155 -11.33 11.95 -6.38
CA ASN A 155 -11.95 11.13 -7.42
C ASN A 155 -11.83 9.61 -7.17
N HIS A 156 -11.02 9.16 -6.23
CA HIS A 156 -10.79 7.74 -5.92
C HIS A 156 -11.23 7.34 -4.51
N GLU A 157 -11.79 8.28 -3.74
CA GLU A 157 -12.26 8.01 -2.39
C GLU A 157 -13.34 6.93 -2.35
N GLY A 158 -14.35 7.04 -3.22
CA GLY A 158 -15.47 6.10 -3.24
C GLY A 158 -15.05 4.67 -3.55
N GLU A 159 -14.17 4.48 -4.54
CA GLU A 159 -13.65 3.16 -4.90
C GLU A 159 -12.79 2.56 -3.78
N THR A 160 -11.97 3.39 -3.12
CA THR A 160 -11.14 2.95 -2.00
C THR A 160 -11.97 2.63 -0.76
N ALA A 161 -13.01 3.42 -0.49
CA ALA A 161 -13.95 3.15 0.61
C ALA A 161 -14.74 1.84 0.38
N ALA A 162 -15.20 1.61 -0.86
CA ALA A 162 -15.86 0.36 -1.22
C ALA A 162 -14.94 -0.85 -1.04
N ALA A 163 -13.67 -0.74 -1.43
CA ALA A 163 -12.66 -1.76 -1.22
C ALA A 163 -12.48 -2.06 0.28
N PHE A 164 -12.40 -1.03 1.11
CA PHE A 164 -12.23 -1.18 2.55
C PHE A 164 -13.41 -1.90 3.21
N GLU A 165 -14.65 -1.49 2.93
CA GLU A 165 -15.85 -2.14 3.49
C GLU A 165 -15.96 -3.60 3.04
N ARG A 166 -15.63 -3.90 1.80
CA ARG A 166 -15.61 -5.27 1.29
C ARG A 166 -14.56 -6.12 2.00
N MET A 167 -13.37 -5.58 2.23
CA MET A 167 -12.29 -6.27 2.94
C MET A 167 -12.66 -6.54 4.40
N LYS A 168 -13.27 -5.57 5.08
CA LYS A 168 -13.76 -5.70 6.45
C LYS A 168 -14.79 -6.85 6.56
N THR A 169 -15.76 -6.87 5.65
CA THR A 169 -16.79 -7.90 5.60
C THR A 169 -16.19 -9.30 5.35
N LEU A 170 -15.22 -9.41 4.43
CA LEU A 170 -14.55 -10.68 4.14
C LEU A 170 -13.76 -11.18 5.35
N ARG A 171 -13.03 -10.29 6.03
CA ARG A 171 -12.27 -10.64 7.23
C ARG A 171 -13.18 -11.13 8.36
N GLU A 172 -14.29 -10.46 8.60
CA GLU A 172 -15.29 -10.90 9.60
C GLU A 172 -15.83 -12.29 9.28
N LYS A 173 -16.17 -12.57 8.02
CA LYS A 173 -16.62 -13.90 7.57
C LYS A 173 -15.56 -14.98 7.77
N LEU A 174 -14.30 -14.70 7.49
CA LEU A 174 -13.21 -15.65 7.68
C LEU A 174 -12.98 -15.97 9.16
N LEU A 175 -13.11 -14.97 10.05
CA LEU A 175 -12.95 -15.14 11.49
C LEU A 175 -14.14 -15.91 12.12
N THR A 176 -15.32 -15.83 11.51
CA THR A 176 -16.54 -16.48 11.97
C THR A 176 -16.81 -17.85 11.30
N ALA A 177 -16.05 -18.18 10.25
CA ALA A 177 -16.16 -19.50 9.61
C ALA A 177 -15.72 -20.60 10.59
N PRO A 178 -16.55 -21.64 10.85
CA PRO A 178 -16.15 -22.74 11.70
C PRO A 178 -14.92 -23.41 11.09
N SER A 179 -13.86 -23.56 11.88
CA SER A 179 -12.66 -24.30 11.49
C SER A 179 -13.12 -25.71 11.08
N ALA A 180 -13.00 -26.06 9.80
CA ALA A 180 -13.19 -27.42 9.33
C ALA A 180 -12.11 -28.27 10.02
N ALA A 181 -12.49 -29.01 11.05
CA ALA A 181 -11.61 -29.97 11.69
C ALA A 181 -11.06 -30.92 10.62
N PRO A 182 -9.74 -31.18 10.58
CA PRO A 182 -9.19 -32.19 9.69
C PRO A 182 -9.84 -33.53 10.07
N GLY A 183 -10.60 -34.13 9.12
CA GLY A 183 -11.19 -35.43 9.30
C GLY A 183 -10.13 -36.42 9.73
N GLY A 184 -10.29 -36.97 10.93
CA GLY A 184 -9.42 -38.01 11.44
C GLY A 184 -9.41 -39.22 10.49
N PRO A 185 -8.31 -40.02 10.48
CA PRO A 185 -8.18 -41.16 9.60
C PRO A 185 -9.28 -42.18 9.96
N ALA A 186 -10.01 -42.64 8.95
CA ALA A 186 -10.94 -43.76 9.08
C ALA A 186 -10.15 -44.95 9.59
N GLU A 187 -10.46 -45.42 10.81
CA GLU A 187 -10.00 -46.71 11.32
C GLU A 187 -10.50 -47.81 10.38
N ALA A 188 -9.56 -48.45 9.72
CA ALA A 188 -9.81 -49.70 9.02
C ALA A 188 -10.06 -50.77 10.06
N VAL A 189 -11.32 -51.22 10.17
CA VAL A 189 -11.68 -52.43 10.89
C VAL A 189 -11.47 -53.63 9.96
N THR A 190 -10.66 -54.51 10.42
CA THR A 190 -10.36 -55.84 9.91
C THR A 190 -11.58 -56.73 9.69
#